data_99cd97f6a2f03c9ee7ee71ec4bb17cd6
#
_entry.id   99cd97f6a2f03c9ee7ee71ec4bb17cd6
#
_cell.length_a   1.000
_cell.length_b   1.000
_cell.length_c   1.000
_cell.angle_alpha   90.00
_cell.angle_beta   90.00
_cell.angle_gamma   90.00
#
_symmetry.space_group_name_H-M   'P 1'
#
loop_
_entity.id
_entity.type
_entity.pdbx_description
1 polymer ?
#
loop_
_entity_poly.entity_id
_entity_poly.type
_entity_poly.pdbx_seq_one_letter_code
_entity_poly.pdbx_strand_id
1 'polypeptide(L)'
;MQTLAWPAARAVLPRAAATTLVLRDSERGPEVLMVKRSPHASFMPGAYVFPGGAVDAADAEAAHDESPAALAQRIGRVTGIGERAAAYAVAALRECQEECGLDLGSTAALQPWSHWVTPLGLPKRFDTLFFVCRAPVGQQPQPDEGETTTLEWVVPRRALQAQAAGNFQMEFATLSTVRSLLPFGDRDVQAILDHAAALTHLPTLHPRVRLDESRRVIGVLLPGEAGYAELEGDGDGK
;
A
#
# COMPACT_ATOMS: atom_id res chain seq x y z
N MET A 1 -31.28 -4.20 -10.91
CA MET A 1 -29.95 -4.80 -10.66
C MET A 1 -30.08 -5.62 -9.39
N GLN A 2 -29.98 -6.94 -9.47
CA GLN A 2 -30.03 -7.77 -8.28
C GLN A 2 -28.72 -7.59 -7.52
N THR A 3 -28.83 -7.18 -6.28
CA THR A 3 -27.75 -7.25 -5.29
C THR A 3 -27.48 -8.74 -5.12
N LEU A 4 -26.41 -9.29 -5.71
CA LEU A 4 -26.01 -10.65 -5.45
C LEU A 4 -25.52 -10.66 -4.00
N ALA A 5 -26.40 -11.14 -3.12
CA ALA A 5 -26.01 -11.54 -1.78
C ALA A 5 -24.92 -12.61 -1.95
N TRP A 6 -23.72 -12.25 -1.57
CA TRP A 6 -22.62 -13.19 -1.46
C TRP A 6 -23.05 -14.25 -0.45
N PRO A 7 -23.02 -15.55 -0.75
CA PRO A 7 -23.25 -16.53 0.29
C PRO A 7 -22.25 -16.24 1.38
N ALA A 8 -22.68 -16.27 2.62
CA ALA A 8 -21.86 -16.08 3.81
C ALA A 8 -20.74 -17.15 3.87
N ALA A 9 -19.85 -17.13 2.89
CA ALA A 9 -18.53 -17.69 3.03
C ALA A 9 -17.94 -16.90 4.21
N ARG A 10 -17.55 -17.62 5.26
CA ARG A 10 -16.89 -17.11 6.44
C ARG A 10 -16.00 -15.96 6.01
N ALA A 11 -16.32 -14.75 6.45
CA ALA A 11 -15.60 -13.55 6.00
C ALA A 11 -14.11 -13.78 6.22
N VAL A 12 -13.32 -13.79 5.14
CA VAL A 12 -11.87 -13.96 5.25
C VAL A 12 -11.36 -12.75 6.01
N LEU A 13 -10.75 -12.99 7.17
CA LEU A 13 -10.15 -11.90 7.95
C LEU A 13 -8.98 -11.30 7.15
N PRO A 14 -8.90 -9.97 7.05
CA PRO A 14 -7.77 -9.33 6.42
C PRO A 14 -6.46 -9.65 7.15
N ARG A 15 -5.43 -10.07 6.41
CA ARG A 15 -4.08 -10.25 6.94
C ARG A 15 -3.39 -8.88 7.00
N ALA A 16 -2.74 -8.57 8.13
CA ALA A 16 -1.94 -7.37 8.25
C ALA A 16 -0.81 -7.36 7.21
N ALA A 17 -0.59 -6.21 6.58
CA ALA A 17 0.45 -6.03 5.56
C ALA A 17 1.00 -4.60 5.61
N ALA A 18 2.25 -4.43 5.21
CA ALA A 18 2.90 -3.14 5.10
C ALA A 18 3.49 -2.96 3.71
N THR A 19 3.45 -1.73 3.20
CA THR A 19 3.92 -1.39 1.87
C THR A 19 4.61 -0.03 1.91
N THR A 20 5.70 0.16 1.16
CA THR A 20 6.52 1.35 1.24
C THR A 20 6.68 2.05 -0.11
N LEU A 21 6.27 3.32 -0.17
CA LEU A 21 6.58 4.23 -1.25
C LEU A 21 7.98 4.79 -1.03
N VAL A 22 8.98 4.17 -1.61
CA VAL A 22 10.35 4.69 -1.58
C VAL A 22 10.47 5.76 -2.64
N LEU A 23 10.83 6.99 -2.26
CA LEU A 23 10.85 8.17 -3.14
C LEU A 23 12.27 8.69 -3.34
N ARG A 24 12.55 9.19 -4.54
CA ARG A 24 13.75 9.96 -4.84
C ARG A 24 13.45 11.20 -5.67
N ASP A 25 14.28 12.20 -5.56
CA ASP A 25 14.22 13.38 -6.43
C ASP A 25 14.84 13.07 -7.79
N SER A 26 14.23 13.62 -8.85
CA SER A 26 14.79 13.58 -10.20
C SER A 26 14.53 14.93 -10.92
N GLU A 27 15.20 15.13 -12.06
CA GLU A 27 14.96 16.31 -12.92
C GLU A 27 13.51 16.39 -13.44
N ARG A 28 12.76 15.30 -13.36
CA ARG A 28 11.37 15.18 -13.83
C ARG A 28 10.34 15.24 -12.68
N GLY A 29 10.78 15.60 -11.48
CA GLY A 29 10.00 15.56 -10.25
C GLY A 29 10.22 14.28 -9.44
N PRO A 30 9.46 14.09 -8.36
CA PRO A 30 9.58 12.90 -7.52
C PRO A 30 9.32 11.62 -8.31
N GLU A 31 10.20 10.64 -8.14
CA GLU A 31 10.02 9.28 -8.63
C GLU A 31 9.75 8.35 -7.45
N VAL A 32 8.89 7.37 -7.68
CA VAL A 32 8.59 6.29 -6.74
C VAL A 32 9.12 4.96 -7.27
N LEU A 33 9.70 4.14 -6.39
CA LEU A 33 10.13 2.80 -6.72
C LEU A 33 8.92 1.88 -6.86
N MET A 34 8.82 1.22 -8.01
CA MET A 34 7.81 0.20 -8.29
C MET A 34 8.48 -1.14 -8.55
N VAL A 35 7.86 -2.18 -8.08
CA VAL A 35 8.29 -3.57 -8.20
C VAL A 35 7.33 -4.28 -9.15
N LYS A 36 7.85 -4.96 -10.15
CA LYS A 36 7.04 -5.82 -11.02
C LYS A 36 7.01 -7.23 -10.47
N ARG A 37 5.84 -7.71 -10.13
CA ARG A 37 5.65 -9.08 -9.62
C ARG A 37 5.94 -10.12 -10.69
N SER A 38 6.48 -11.25 -10.27
CA SER A 38 6.69 -12.40 -11.15
C SER A 38 5.37 -12.78 -11.89
N PRO A 39 5.43 -13.16 -13.18
CA PRO A 39 4.27 -13.68 -13.89
C PRO A 39 3.73 -14.99 -13.26
N HIS A 40 4.51 -15.64 -12.40
CA HIS A 40 4.13 -16.84 -11.65
C HIS A 40 3.62 -16.54 -10.24
N ALA A 41 3.54 -15.27 -9.84
CA ALA A 41 3.04 -14.90 -8.52
C ALA A 41 1.60 -15.37 -8.31
N SER A 42 1.31 -15.92 -7.13
CA SER A 42 -0.02 -16.45 -6.77
C SER A 42 -1.09 -15.37 -6.61
N PHE A 43 -0.67 -14.10 -6.54
CA PHE A 43 -1.55 -12.93 -6.41
C PHE A 43 -1.03 -11.80 -7.30
N MET A 44 -1.89 -11.27 -8.17
CA MET A 44 -1.58 -10.18 -9.11
C MET A 44 -0.32 -10.42 -9.97
N PRO A 45 -0.23 -11.51 -10.74
CA PRO A 45 0.95 -11.81 -11.55
C PRO A 45 1.20 -10.71 -12.58
N GLY A 46 2.46 -10.26 -12.67
CA GLY A 46 2.90 -9.23 -13.63
C GLY A 46 2.47 -7.80 -13.31
N ALA A 47 1.73 -7.57 -12.21
CA ALA A 47 1.35 -6.23 -11.80
C ALA A 47 2.54 -5.48 -11.17
N TYR A 48 2.51 -4.17 -11.32
CA TYR A 48 3.40 -3.26 -10.60
C TYR A 48 2.79 -2.90 -9.24
N VAL A 49 3.60 -3.05 -8.21
CA VAL A 49 3.27 -2.74 -6.83
C VAL A 49 4.41 -1.94 -6.19
N PHE A 50 4.20 -1.40 -5.01
CA PHE A 50 5.30 -0.92 -4.18
C PHE A 50 5.92 -2.09 -3.40
N PRO A 51 7.17 -2.01 -2.96
CA PRO A 51 7.76 -3.00 -2.05
C PRO A 51 6.88 -3.21 -0.82
N GLY A 52 6.66 -4.46 -0.44
CA GLY A 52 5.86 -4.75 0.73
C GLY A 52 5.23 -6.14 0.75
N GLY A 53 4.86 -6.56 1.94
CA GLY A 53 4.27 -7.86 2.18
C GLY A 53 3.53 -7.96 3.50
N ALA A 54 3.35 -9.18 3.98
CA ALA A 54 2.59 -9.44 5.19
C ALA A 54 3.38 -9.08 6.45
N VAL A 55 2.67 -8.62 7.47
CA VAL A 55 3.24 -8.50 8.81
C VAL A 55 3.29 -9.89 9.44
N ASP A 56 4.48 -10.32 9.82
CA ASP A 56 4.71 -11.62 10.44
C ASP A 56 4.84 -11.51 11.97
N ALA A 57 4.81 -12.65 12.67
CA ALA A 57 4.97 -12.67 14.12
C ALA A 57 6.34 -12.13 14.57
N ALA A 58 7.40 -12.40 13.79
CA ALA A 58 8.73 -11.88 14.06
C ALA A 58 8.79 -10.35 13.99
N ASP A 59 8.01 -9.71 13.10
CA ASP A 59 7.94 -8.24 13.03
C ASP A 59 7.33 -7.65 14.31
N ALA A 60 6.33 -8.34 14.89
CA ALA A 60 5.73 -7.92 16.16
C ALA A 60 6.69 -8.09 17.34
N GLU A 61 7.52 -9.13 17.35
CA GLU A 61 8.56 -9.35 18.35
C GLU A 61 9.66 -8.29 18.23
N ALA A 62 10.20 -8.07 17.03
CA ALA A 62 11.22 -7.06 16.78
C ALA A 62 10.73 -5.62 17.04
N ALA A 63 9.45 -5.36 16.89
CA ALA A 63 8.86 -4.04 17.16
C ALA A 63 9.00 -3.59 18.62
N HIS A 64 9.15 -4.50 19.57
CA HIS A 64 9.39 -4.16 20.96
C HIS A 64 10.79 -3.58 21.18
N ASP A 65 11.79 -4.02 20.40
CA ASP A 65 13.18 -3.66 20.58
C ASP A 65 13.62 -2.51 19.66
N GLU A 66 13.11 -2.46 18.42
CA GLU A 66 13.62 -1.60 17.35
C GLU A 66 12.79 -0.34 17.08
N SER A 67 11.51 -0.33 17.48
CA SER A 67 10.65 0.82 17.16
C SER A 67 10.67 1.84 18.29
N PRO A 68 11.06 3.10 18.02
CA PRO A 68 10.89 4.16 19.01
C PRO A 68 9.42 4.23 19.43
N ALA A 69 9.15 4.07 20.74
CA ALA A 69 7.79 4.08 21.27
C ALA A 69 6.98 5.31 20.80
N ALA A 70 7.65 6.46 20.64
CA ALA A 70 7.06 7.70 20.15
C ALA A 70 6.56 7.59 18.71
N LEU A 71 7.29 6.88 17.81
CA LEU A 71 6.89 6.69 16.42
C LEU A 71 5.71 5.72 16.32
N ALA A 72 5.79 4.57 16.99
CA ALA A 72 4.70 3.61 17.05
C ALA A 72 3.42 4.25 17.58
N GLN A 73 3.55 5.06 18.64
CA GLN A 73 2.44 5.79 19.23
C GLN A 73 1.87 6.84 18.27
N ARG A 74 2.73 7.55 17.50
CA ARG A 74 2.29 8.51 16.50
C ARG A 74 1.55 7.81 15.35
N ILE A 75 2.12 6.76 14.76
CA ILE A 75 1.48 5.98 13.69
C ILE A 75 0.15 5.42 14.20
N GLY A 76 0.13 4.80 15.37
CA GLY A 76 -1.07 4.23 15.97
C GLY A 76 -2.18 5.26 16.19
N ARG A 77 -1.84 6.48 16.61
CA ARG A 77 -2.82 7.59 16.77
C ARG A 77 -3.38 8.06 15.44
N VAL A 78 -2.50 8.27 14.44
CA VAL A 78 -2.88 8.80 13.13
C VAL A 78 -3.78 7.81 12.38
N THR A 79 -3.48 6.50 12.47
CA THR A 79 -4.18 5.44 11.75
C THR A 79 -5.30 4.76 12.55
N GLY A 80 -5.30 4.91 13.88
CA GLY A 80 -6.25 4.21 14.75
C GLY A 80 -5.93 2.72 15.02
N ILE A 81 -4.82 2.17 14.48
CA ILE A 81 -4.46 0.75 14.66
C ILE A 81 -3.75 0.45 15.99
N GLY A 82 -3.47 1.47 16.80
CA GLY A 82 -2.90 1.34 18.14
C GLY A 82 -1.49 0.77 18.15
N GLU A 83 -1.22 -0.11 19.13
CA GLU A 83 0.11 -0.69 19.36
C GLU A 83 0.62 -1.56 18.20
N ARG A 84 -0.27 -2.10 17.37
CA ARG A 84 0.11 -2.89 16.18
C ARG A 84 0.90 -2.08 15.16
N ALA A 85 0.86 -0.75 15.22
CA ALA A 85 1.54 0.15 14.30
C ALA A 85 3.05 -0.11 14.18
N ALA A 86 3.70 -0.50 15.28
CA ALA A 86 5.12 -0.81 15.30
C ALA A 86 5.46 -2.01 14.40
N ALA A 87 4.69 -3.08 14.48
CA ALA A 87 4.90 -4.28 13.66
C ALA A 87 4.75 -3.99 12.16
N TYR A 88 3.79 -3.12 11.76
CA TYR A 88 3.67 -2.69 10.37
C TYR A 88 4.91 -1.90 9.89
N ALA A 89 5.48 -1.07 10.75
CA ALA A 89 6.68 -0.31 10.39
C ALA A 89 7.91 -1.22 10.25
N VAL A 90 8.07 -2.20 11.14
CA VAL A 90 9.15 -3.20 11.05
C VAL A 90 9.00 -4.05 9.79
N ALA A 91 7.79 -4.56 9.50
CA ALA A 91 7.52 -5.30 8.26
C ALA A 91 7.85 -4.47 7.01
N ALA A 92 7.54 -3.17 7.01
CA ALA A 92 7.88 -2.28 5.90
C ALA A 92 9.40 -2.18 5.64
N LEU A 93 10.22 -2.13 6.68
CA LEU A 93 11.68 -2.14 6.55
C LEU A 93 12.17 -3.49 6.02
N ARG A 94 11.73 -4.60 6.61
CA ARG A 94 12.13 -5.96 6.22
C ARG A 94 11.78 -6.24 4.76
N GLU A 95 10.55 -5.96 4.33
CA GLU A 95 10.11 -6.20 2.96
C GLU A 95 10.89 -5.35 1.93
N CYS A 96 11.21 -4.09 2.25
CA CYS A 96 12.08 -3.29 1.38
C CYS A 96 13.48 -3.88 1.23
N GLN A 97 14.04 -4.43 2.32
CA GLN A 97 15.33 -5.10 2.28
C GLN A 97 15.26 -6.40 1.48
N GLU A 98 14.23 -7.21 1.69
CA GLU A 98 14.05 -8.51 1.04
C GLU A 98 13.77 -8.36 -0.46
N GLU A 99 12.81 -7.52 -0.86
CA GLU A 99 12.36 -7.39 -2.25
C GLU A 99 13.25 -6.48 -3.11
N CYS A 100 13.92 -5.50 -2.50
CA CYS A 100 14.64 -4.45 -3.22
C CYS A 100 16.10 -4.28 -2.80
N GLY A 101 16.59 -4.99 -1.78
CA GLY A 101 17.93 -4.82 -1.24
C GLY A 101 18.19 -3.46 -0.61
N LEU A 102 17.14 -2.69 -0.28
CA LEU A 102 17.25 -1.36 0.28
C LEU A 102 17.15 -1.38 1.81
N ASP A 103 18.23 -1.02 2.47
CA ASP A 103 18.24 -0.77 3.92
C ASP A 103 17.77 0.67 4.19
N LEU A 104 16.55 0.80 4.68
CA LEU A 104 15.95 2.08 5.05
C LEU A 104 16.43 2.59 6.43
N GLY A 105 17.28 1.84 7.11
CA GLY A 105 17.91 2.19 8.38
C GLY A 105 17.01 1.92 9.58
N SER A 106 15.97 2.71 9.78
CA SER A 106 15.08 2.53 10.93
C SER A 106 13.65 2.95 10.63
N THR A 107 12.73 2.52 11.49
CA THR A 107 11.30 2.90 11.40
C THR A 107 11.07 4.42 11.46
N ALA A 108 12.03 5.19 11.99
CA ALA A 108 11.95 6.66 12.03
C ALA A 108 11.95 7.31 10.63
N ALA A 109 12.46 6.63 9.61
CA ALA A 109 12.42 7.09 8.22
C ALA A 109 11.01 7.01 7.60
N LEU A 110 10.11 6.24 8.20
CA LEU A 110 8.79 5.95 7.64
C LEU A 110 7.75 6.98 8.11
N GLN A 111 6.93 7.46 7.18
CA GLN A 111 5.75 8.26 7.48
C GLN A 111 4.49 7.53 6.96
N PRO A 112 3.39 7.43 7.74
CA PRO A 112 2.17 6.82 7.25
C PRO A 112 1.57 7.67 6.12
N TRP A 113 1.09 7.00 5.06
CA TRP A 113 0.57 7.64 3.86
C TRP A 113 -0.89 7.32 3.56
N SER A 114 -1.25 6.04 3.56
CA SER A 114 -2.62 5.58 3.35
C SER A 114 -2.85 4.23 4.04
N HIS A 115 -4.10 3.92 4.37
CA HIS A 115 -4.48 2.69 5.03
C HIS A 115 -5.66 2.06 4.29
N TRP A 116 -5.49 0.82 3.81
CA TRP A 116 -6.44 0.14 2.95
C TRP A 116 -6.80 -1.23 3.48
N VAL A 117 -8.09 -1.55 3.50
CA VAL A 117 -8.57 -2.92 3.74
C VAL A 117 -9.16 -3.45 2.46
N THR A 118 -8.66 -4.60 2.01
CA THR A 118 -9.19 -5.27 0.81
C THR A 118 -10.70 -5.50 0.94
N PRO A 119 -11.50 -5.25 -0.10
CA PRO A 119 -12.95 -5.38 -0.07
C PRO A 119 -13.43 -6.75 0.44
N LEU A 120 -14.58 -6.75 1.10
CA LEU A 120 -15.29 -7.98 1.45
C LEU A 120 -15.59 -8.79 0.18
N GLY A 121 -15.58 -10.12 0.31
CA GLY A 121 -15.90 -11.02 -0.78
C GLY A 121 -14.73 -11.44 -1.68
N LEU A 122 -13.54 -10.88 -1.50
CA LEU A 122 -12.35 -11.34 -2.19
C LEU A 122 -11.69 -12.52 -1.44
N PRO A 123 -11.10 -13.48 -2.17
CA PRO A 123 -10.56 -14.72 -1.57
C PRO A 123 -9.29 -14.50 -0.73
N LYS A 124 -8.57 -13.42 -1.00
CA LYS A 124 -7.41 -12.95 -0.22
C LYS A 124 -7.66 -11.52 0.18
N ARG A 125 -7.54 -11.22 1.47
CA ARG A 125 -7.76 -9.88 2.01
C ARG A 125 -6.58 -9.46 2.85
N PHE A 126 -6.24 -8.18 2.73
CA PHE A 126 -5.16 -7.53 3.46
C PHE A 126 -5.67 -6.27 4.14
N ASP A 127 -5.15 -6.02 5.32
CA ASP A 127 -5.23 -4.77 6.07
C ASP A 127 -3.85 -4.11 5.92
N THR A 128 -3.72 -3.21 4.93
CA THR A 128 -2.41 -2.73 4.47
C THR A 128 -2.19 -1.28 4.86
N LEU A 129 -1.14 -1.03 5.63
CA LEU A 129 -0.64 0.31 5.90
C LEU A 129 0.47 0.66 4.89
N PHE A 130 0.27 1.75 4.18
CA PHE A 130 1.25 2.31 3.25
C PHE A 130 2.07 3.38 3.95
N PHE A 131 3.38 3.26 3.82
CA PHE A 131 4.34 4.24 4.29
C PHE A 131 4.99 4.97 3.12
N VAL A 132 5.51 6.14 3.38
CA VAL A 132 6.36 6.89 2.47
C VAL A 132 7.70 7.19 3.14
N CYS A 133 8.79 7.08 2.38
CA CYS A 133 10.13 7.43 2.84
C CYS A 133 11.00 7.93 1.68
N ARG A 134 12.12 8.57 2.01
CA ARG A 134 13.16 8.90 1.05
C ARG A 134 14.03 7.68 0.78
N ALA A 135 14.43 7.49 -0.48
CA ALA A 135 15.41 6.49 -0.86
C ALA A 135 16.75 6.73 -0.13
N PRO A 136 17.39 5.67 0.39
CA PRO A 136 18.68 5.80 1.04
C PRO A 136 19.76 6.24 0.05
N VAL A 137 20.61 7.18 0.48
CA VAL A 137 21.68 7.74 -0.36
C VAL A 137 22.72 6.66 -0.63
N GLY A 138 23.16 6.55 -1.89
CA GLY A 138 24.23 5.65 -2.29
C GLY A 138 23.83 4.18 -2.46
N GLN A 139 22.60 3.81 -2.15
CA GLN A 139 22.08 2.47 -2.41
C GLN A 139 21.38 2.42 -3.78
N GLN A 140 21.54 1.27 -4.46
CA GLN A 140 20.83 0.98 -5.71
C GLN A 140 19.91 -0.22 -5.46
N PRO A 141 18.60 -0.10 -5.77
CA PRO A 141 17.69 -1.22 -5.58
C PRO A 141 18.03 -2.37 -6.51
N GLN A 142 17.92 -3.59 -5.98
CA GLN A 142 18.16 -4.84 -6.71
C GLN A 142 16.99 -5.80 -6.43
N PRO A 143 16.41 -6.44 -7.47
CA PRO A 143 15.33 -7.41 -7.28
C PRO A 143 15.85 -8.67 -6.58
N ASP A 144 14.99 -9.33 -5.84
CA ASP A 144 15.29 -10.59 -5.16
C ASP A 144 15.37 -11.81 -6.10
N GLU A 145 15.05 -11.63 -7.40
CA GLU A 145 15.01 -12.65 -8.47
C GLU A 145 14.03 -13.83 -8.23
N GLY A 146 13.32 -13.84 -7.09
CA GLY A 146 12.32 -14.87 -6.75
C GLY A 146 10.89 -14.39 -6.99
N GLU A 147 10.44 -13.48 -6.17
CA GLU A 147 9.09 -12.92 -6.23
C GLU A 147 8.98 -11.71 -7.15
N THR A 148 10.08 -10.99 -7.35
CA THR A 148 10.15 -9.75 -8.12
C THR A 148 11.05 -9.90 -9.35
N THR A 149 10.63 -9.36 -10.48
CA THR A 149 11.36 -9.49 -11.76
C THR A 149 12.04 -8.21 -12.21
N THR A 150 11.50 -7.06 -11.82
CA THR A 150 11.97 -5.75 -12.30
C THR A 150 11.69 -4.69 -11.26
N LEU A 151 12.63 -3.77 -11.09
CA LEU A 151 12.47 -2.56 -10.29
C LEU A 151 12.54 -1.34 -11.21
N GLU A 152 11.57 -0.44 -11.07
CA GLU A 152 11.51 0.78 -11.86
C GLU A 152 11.28 2.00 -11.00
N TRP A 153 12.08 3.05 -11.22
CA TRP A 153 11.79 4.38 -10.73
C TRP A 153 10.87 5.10 -11.69
N VAL A 154 9.66 5.43 -11.25
CA VAL A 154 8.65 6.04 -12.12
C VAL A 154 8.12 7.34 -11.56
N VAL A 155 8.01 8.34 -12.43
CA VAL A 155 7.24 9.56 -12.13
C VAL A 155 5.75 9.18 -12.08
N PRO A 156 5.00 9.51 -11.01
CA PRO A 156 3.60 9.11 -10.83
C PRO A 156 2.71 9.36 -12.06
N ARG A 157 2.82 10.54 -12.68
CA ARG A 157 2.06 10.88 -13.90
C ARG A 157 2.34 9.93 -15.05
N ARG A 158 3.60 9.48 -15.22
CA ARG A 158 3.98 8.53 -16.28
C ARG A 158 3.46 7.13 -16.02
N ALA A 159 3.49 6.69 -14.75
CA ALA A 159 2.89 5.40 -14.35
C ALA A 159 1.39 5.36 -14.71
N LEU A 160 0.65 6.44 -14.41
CA LEU A 160 -0.78 6.54 -14.74
C LEU A 160 -1.06 6.57 -16.26
N GLN A 161 -0.22 7.24 -17.03
CA GLN A 161 -0.32 7.24 -18.50
C GLN A 161 -0.04 5.84 -19.07
N ALA A 162 0.98 5.15 -18.56
CA ALA A 162 1.31 3.79 -18.98
C ALA A 162 0.22 2.77 -18.57
N GLN A 163 -0.38 2.94 -17.39
CA GLN A 163 -1.56 2.17 -16.96
C GLN A 163 -2.73 2.36 -17.93
N ALA A 164 -3.05 3.61 -18.30
CA ALA A 164 -4.12 3.90 -19.23
C ALA A 164 -3.87 3.32 -20.63
N ALA A 165 -2.59 3.19 -21.04
CA ALA A 165 -2.17 2.55 -22.28
C ALA A 165 -2.09 1.02 -22.20
N GLY A 166 -2.34 0.40 -21.02
CA GLY A 166 -2.27 -1.05 -20.81
C GLY A 166 -0.87 -1.63 -20.63
N ASN A 167 0.16 -0.78 -20.48
CA ASN A 167 1.57 -1.20 -20.40
C ASN A 167 2.14 -1.27 -18.98
N PHE A 168 1.38 -0.82 -17.98
CA PHE A 168 1.82 -0.72 -16.58
C PHE A 168 0.66 -1.08 -15.65
N GLN A 169 0.38 -2.37 -15.49
CA GLN A 169 -0.78 -2.83 -14.74
C GLN A 169 -0.60 -2.58 -13.25
N MET A 170 -1.51 -1.81 -12.65
CA MET A 170 -1.59 -1.58 -11.22
C MET A 170 -2.99 -1.92 -10.72
N GLU A 171 -3.06 -2.53 -9.54
CA GLU A 171 -4.32 -2.77 -8.87
C GLU A 171 -4.85 -1.50 -8.19
N PHE A 172 -6.12 -1.54 -7.77
CA PHE A 172 -6.87 -0.37 -7.34
C PHE A 172 -6.19 0.44 -6.23
N ALA A 173 -5.71 -0.22 -5.15
CA ALA A 173 -5.05 0.46 -4.05
C ALA A 173 -3.73 1.11 -4.49
N THR A 174 -2.91 0.39 -5.27
CA THR A 174 -1.66 0.91 -5.85
C THR A 174 -1.94 2.09 -6.77
N LEU A 175 -2.89 1.94 -7.70
CA LEU A 175 -3.30 2.99 -8.64
C LEU A 175 -3.79 4.25 -7.90
N SER A 176 -4.63 4.08 -6.88
CA SER A 176 -5.15 5.19 -6.07
C SER A 176 -4.03 5.87 -5.28
N THR A 177 -3.09 5.11 -4.75
CA THR A 177 -1.93 5.64 -4.03
C THR A 177 -0.98 6.39 -4.98
N VAL A 178 -0.72 5.88 -6.20
CA VAL A 178 0.05 6.64 -7.21
C VAL A 178 -0.65 7.94 -7.58
N ARG A 179 -1.98 7.94 -7.71
CA ARG A 179 -2.77 9.17 -7.96
C ARG A 179 -2.63 10.20 -6.85
N SER A 180 -2.55 9.77 -5.60
CA SER A 180 -2.40 10.69 -4.46
C SER A 180 -1.06 11.44 -4.44
N LEU A 181 -0.07 11.00 -5.21
CA LEU A 181 1.20 11.69 -5.38
C LEU A 181 1.16 12.81 -6.46
N LEU A 182 0.12 12.88 -7.30
CA LEU A 182 0.03 13.86 -8.39
C LEU A 182 0.13 15.33 -7.95
N PRO A 183 -0.45 15.75 -6.79
CA PRO A 183 -0.34 17.13 -6.31
C PRO A 183 1.10 17.59 -6.03
N PHE A 184 2.03 16.63 -5.94
CA PHE A 184 3.44 16.88 -5.65
C PHE A 184 4.35 16.80 -6.89
N GLY A 185 3.77 16.67 -8.10
CA GLY A 185 4.53 16.41 -9.33
C GLY A 185 5.59 17.47 -9.68
N ASP A 186 5.39 18.71 -9.25
CA ASP A 186 6.31 19.85 -9.46
C ASP A 186 7.07 20.22 -8.16
N ARG A 187 7.07 19.34 -7.17
CA ARG A 187 7.72 19.53 -5.88
C ARG A 187 8.85 18.52 -5.71
N ASP A 188 9.58 18.63 -4.62
CA ASP A 188 10.58 17.64 -4.19
C ASP A 188 9.97 16.57 -3.26
N VAL A 189 10.76 15.54 -2.99
CA VAL A 189 10.37 14.47 -2.06
C VAL A 189 10.14 15.02 -0.65
N GLN A 190 10.85 16.08 -0.25
CA GLN A 190 10.68 16.64 1.08
C GLN A 190 9.26 17.18 1.29
N ALA A 191 8.66 17.80 0.29
CA ALA A 191 7.28 18.27 0.38
C ALA A 191 6.26 17.13 0.59
N ILE A 192 6.52 15.95 0.03
CA ILE A 192 5.70 14.74 0.26
C ILE A 192 5.86 14.25 1.70
N LEU A 193 7.11 14.19 2.18
CA LEU A 193 7.41 13.75 3.55
C LEU A 193 6.83 14.72 4.60
N ASP A 194 6.94 16.02 4.37
CA ASP A 194 6.38 17.05 5.25
C ASP A 194 4.86 16.96 5.31
N HIS A 195 4.21 16.72 4.16
CA HIS A 195 2.77 16.48 4.12
C HIS A 195 2.39 15.24 4.94
N ALA A 196 3.07 14.11 4.75
CA ALA A 196 2.83 12.89 5.49
C ALA A 196 3.08 13.07 7.01
N ALA A 197 4.13 13.80 7.36
CA ALA A 197 4.45 14.11 8.76
C ALA A 197 3.40 15.00 9.44
N ALA A 198 2.73 15.85 8.68
CA ALA A 198 1.69 16.76 9.17
C ALA A 198 0.31 16.09 9.32
N LEU A 199 0.14 14.85 8.85
CA LEU A 199 -1.14 14.14 9.00
C LEU A 199 -1.48 13.91 10.47
N THR A 200 -2.67 14.33 10.87
CA THR A 200 -3.22 14.13 12.22
C THR A 200 -4.23 12.99 12.28
N HIS A 201 -4.78 12.62 11.13
CA HIS A 201 -5.73 11.53 10.97
C HIS A 201 -5.56 10.90 9.59
N LEU A 202 -5.55 9.58 9.55
CA LEU A 202 -5.48 8.78 8.33
C LEU A 202 -6.61 7.76 8.37
N PRO A 203 -7.70 7.98 7.62
CA PRO A 203 -8.84 7.08 7.65
C PRO A 203 -8.46 5.74 7.02
N THR A 204 -8.99 4.67 7.59
CA THR A 204 -8.94 3.36 6.94
C THR A 204 -9.92 3.35 5.77
N LEU A 205 -9.41 3.09 4.59
CA LEU A 205 -10.21 3.02 3.38
C LEU A 205 -10.73 1.59 3.19
N HIS A 206 -12.05 1.45 3.16
CA HIS A 206 -12.77 0.20 2.92
C HIS A 206 -13.46 0.26 1.55
N PRO A 207 -12.77 -0.02 0.44
CA PRO A 207 -13.42 -0.05 -0.85
C PRO A 207 -14.49 -1.15 -0.89
N ARG A 208 -15.54 -0.94 -1.69
CA ARG A 208 -16.56 -1.93 -1.98
C ARG A 208 -16.51 -2.31 -3.45
N VAL A 209 -16.69 -3.58 -3.76
CA VAL A 209 -16.63 -4.07 -5.14
C VAL A 209 -18.01 -4.28 -5.70
N ARG A 210 -18.18 -3.87 -6.96
CA ARG A 210 -19.32 -4.26 -7.79
C ARG A 210 -18.90 -5.47 -8.62
N LEU A 211 -19.69 -6.53 -8.55
CA LEU A 211 -19.43 -7.78 -9.24
C LEU A 211 -20.48 -7.98 -10.35
N ASP A 212 -20.08 -8.63 -11.46
CA ASP A 212 -21.00 -9.15 -12.45
C ASP A 212 -21.61 -10.50 -12.02
N GLU A 213 -22.47 -11.06 -12.86
CA GLU A 213 -23.13 -12.36 -12.62
C GLU A 213 -22.12 -13.53 -12.52
N SER A 214 -20.94 -13.39 -13.10
CA SER A 214 -19.84 -14.34 -13.04
C SER A 214 -18.90 -14.08 -11.88
N ARG A 215 -19.25 -13.15 -10.97
CA ARG A 215 -18.47 -12.75 -9.79
C ARG A 215 -17.13 -12.08 -10.12
N ARG A 216 -17.00 -11.45 -11.29
CA ARG A 216 -15.85 -10.65 -11.65
C ARG A 216 -16.05 -9.23 -11.16
N VAL A 217 -14.99 -8.62 -10.68
CA VAL A 217 -15.00 -7.21 -10.28
C VAL A 217 -15.17 -6.33 -11.53
N ILE A 218 -16.28 -5.60 -11.60
CA ILE A 218 -16.60 -4.66 -12.67
C ILE A 218 -16.54 -3.20 -12.20
N GLY A 219 -16.26 -2.97 -10.93
CA GLY A 219 -16.06 -1.64 -10.36
C GLY A 219 -15.65 -1.72 -8.91
N VAL A 220 -14.95 -0.69 -8.48
CA VAL A 220 -14.55 -0.49 -7.09
C VAL A 220 -15.01 0.91 -6.71
N LEU A 221 -15.71 1.02 -5.59
CA LEU A 221 -16.19 2.29 -5.05
C LEU A 221 -15.53 2.58 -3.71
N LEU A 222 -15.21 3.85 -3.49
CA LEU A 222 -14.70 4.37 -2.23
C LEU A 222 -15.84 4.96 -1.37
N PRO A 223 -15.65 5.07 -0.05
CA PRO A 223 -16.56 5.78 0.83
C PRO A 223 -16.89 7.18 0.29
N GLY A 224 -18.18 7.52 0.22
CA GLY A 224 -18.67 8.80 -0.30
C GLY A 224 -18.96 8.81 -1.81
N GLU A 225 -18.55 7.81 -2.58
CA GLU A 225 -18.96 7.70 -3.99
C GLU A 225 -20.40 7.20 -4.14
N ALA A 226 -21.06 7.64 -5.21
CA ALA A 226 -22.45 7.26 -5.48
C ALA A 226 -22.58 5.73 -5.65
N GLY A 227 -23.51 5.12 -4.92
CA GLY A 227 -23.73 3.68 -4.92
C GLY A 227 -22.83 2.89 -3.95
N TYR A 228 -21.94 3.55 -3.22
CA TYR A 228 -21.09 2.86 -2.25
C TYR A 228 -21.91 2.20 -1.13
N ALA A 229 -22.88 2.92 -0.56
CA ALA A 229 -23.69 2.43 0.55
C ALA A 229 -24.60 1.24 0.17
N GLU A 230 -24.86 1.06 -1.13
CA GLU A 230 -25.70 -0.02 -1.67
C GLU A 230 -24.96 -1.34 -1.85
N LEU A 231 -23.61 -1.32 -1.77
CA LEU A 231 -22.77 -2.51 -1.87
C LEU A 231 -22.49 -3.09 -0.48
N GLU A 232 -22.30 -4.42 -0.41
CA GLU A 232 -21.85 -5.06 0.83
C GLU A 232 -20.42 -4.60 1.21
N GLY A 233 -20.23 -4.34 2.49
CA GLY A 233 -18.94 -3.98 3.08
C GLY A 233 -18.73 -4.73 4.40
N ASP A 234 -17.51 -4.65 4.92
CA ASP A 234 -17.28 -4.97 6.32
C ASP A 234 -18.22 -4.06 7.11
N GLY A 235 -19.15 -4.64 7.86
CA GLY A 235 -20.13 -3.87 8.60
C GLY A 235 -19.41 -2.76 9.36
N ASP A 236 -19.96 -1.55 9.24
CA ASP A 236 -19.50 -0.40 10.00
C ASP A 236 -19.44 -0.85 11.46
N GLY A 237 -18.20 -1.04 11.96
CA GLY A 237 -17.97 -1.58 13.29
C GLY A 237 -18.74 -0.78 14.32
N LYS A 238 -19.81 -1.40 14.85
CA LYS A 238 -20.39 -1.04 16.13
C LYS A 238 -19.63 -1.68 17.24
#